data_99ee1503888a0c1f162ad32209c9117d
#
_entry.id   99ee1503888a0c1f162ad32209c9117d
#
_cell.length_a   1.000
_cell.length_b   1.000
_cell.length_c   1.000
_cell.angle_alpha   90.00
_cell.angle_beta   90.00
_cell.angle_gamma   90.00
#
_symmetry.space_group_name_H-M   'P 1'
#
loop_
_entity.id
_entity.type
_entity.pdbx_description
1 polymer ?
#
loop_
_entity_poly.entity_id
_entity_poly.type
_entity_poly.pdbx_seq_one_letter_code
_entity_poly.pdbx_strand_id
1 'polypeptide(L)'
;MELRGVSKVYETAPVEVVGEQPDYLNCVVELECGLPAIELLRYCQGVEAALGRDRKGDRAPRTVDIDVLLFGAETLKGPGLEVPHRGVTRGFNLVGLADLDPGLYIPGRGVVGDLLLEADRGGIRTFGRAEELC
;
A
#
# COMPACT_ATOMS: atom_id res chain seq x y z
N MET A 1 5.00 7.75 16.25
CA MET A 1 4.47 7.60 14.88
C MET A 1 3.18 8.40 14.74
N GLU A 2 3.05 9.18 13.69
CA GLU A 2 1.93 10.08 13.54
C GLU A 2 1.36 9.99 12.12
N LEU A 3 0.04 9.89 11.99
CA LEU A 3 -0.63 9.84 10.70
C LEU A 3 -0.64 11.23 10.08
N ARG A 4 -0.13 11.36 8.86
CA ARG A 4 -0.05 12.63 8.13
C ARG A 4 -1.07 12.74 7.02
N GLY A 5 -1.45 11.64 6.42
CA GLY A 5 -2.42 11.66 5.34
C GLY A 5 -2.93 10.29 4.99
N VAL A 6 -4.10 10.25 4.38
CA VAL A 6 -4.73 9.03 3.90
C VAL A 6 -5.28 9.30 2.51
N SER A 7 -4.97 8.43 1.55
CA SER A 7 -5.54 8.52 0.21
C SER A 7 -7.03 8.15 0.22
N LYS A 8 -7.68 8.35 -0.92
CA LYS A 8 -8.98 7.72 -1.13
C LYS A 8 -8.81 6.19 -1.09
N VAL A 9 -9.91 5.50 -0.86
CA VAL A 9 -9.94 4.04 -0.93
C VAL A 9 -10.31 3.65 -2.36
N TYR A 10 -9.52 2.75 -2.93
CA TYR A 10 -9.72 2.27 -4.29
C TYR A 10 -10.08 0.79 -4.28
N GLU A 11 -10.99 0.42 -5.15
CA GLU A 11 -11.39 -0.96 -5.34
C GLU A 11 -10.66 -1.49 -6.58
N THR A 12 -10.00 -2.63 -6.42
CA THR A 12 -9.25 -3.26 -7.51
C THR A 12 -9.70 -4.70 -7.67
N ALA A 13 -9.83 -5.13 -8.93
CA ALA A 13 -10.17 -6.51 -9.22
C ALA A 13 -8.99 -7.43 -8.90
N PRO A 14 -9.24 -8.66 -8.40
CA PRO A 14 -8.18 -9.64 -8.20
C PRO A 14 -7.51 -9.98 -9.54
N VAL A 15 -6.19 -10.16 -9.50
CA VAL A 15 -5.40 -10.51 -10.69
C VAL A 15 -5.05 -11.99 -10.61
N GLU A 16 -5.14 -12.69 -11.75
CA GLU A 16 -4.73 -14.09 -11.86
C GLU A 16 -5.48 -15.03 -10.92
N VAL A 17 -6.76 -14.74 -10.69
CA VAL A 17 -7.57 -15.55 -9.80
C VAL A 17 -8.56 -16.36 -10.63
N VAL A 18 -8.69 -17.64 -10.29
CA VAL A 18 -9.65 -18.53 -10.92
C VAL A 18 -10.92 -18.52 -10.06
N GLY A 19 -12.07 -18.28 -10.70
CA GLY A 19 -13.35 -18.23 -10.03
C GLY A 19 -13.72 -16.84 -9.53
N GLU A 20 -14.85 -16.77 -8.82
CA GLU A 20 -15.33 -15.51 -8.30
C GLU A 20 -14.61 -15.16 -7.01
N GLN A 21 -13.98 -14.00 -7.01
CA GLN A 21 -13.31 -13.45 -5.85
C GLN A 21 -13.79 -12.03 -5.64
N PRO A 22 -13.94 -11.60 -4.37
CA PRO A 22 -14.28 -10.20 -4.12
C PRO A 22 -13.13 -9.30 -4.55
N ASP A 23 -13.47 -8.08 -4.93
CA ASP A 23 -12.47 -7.07 -5.22
C ASP A 23 -11.72 -6.69 -3.93
N TYR A 24 -10.48 -6.25 -4.10
CA TYR A 24 -9.69 -5.75 -2.98
C TYR A 24 -9.93 -4.25 -2.79
N LEU A 25 -9.87 -3.82 -1.54
CA LEU A 25 -9.86 -2.40 -1.20
C LEU A 25 -8.44 -2.02 -0.82
N ASN A 26 -7.96 -0.91 -1.38
CA ASN A 26 -6.62 -0.41 -1.17
C ASN A 26 -6.63 1.07 -0.84
N CYS A 27 -5.77 1.48 0.07
CA CYS A 27 -5.49 2.89 0.28
C CYS A 27 -4.02 3.04 0.66
N VAL A 28 -3.52 4.27 0.54
CA VAL A 28 -2.15 4.60 0.93
C VAL A 28 -2.22 5.56 2.10
N VAL A 29 -1.40 5.33 3.10
CA VAL A 29 -1.30 6.22 4.25
C VAL A 29 0.12 6.78 4.32
N GLU A 30 0.22 8.02 4.78
CA GLU A 30 1.48 8.67 5.04
C GLU A 30 1.65 8.80 6.55
N LEU A 31 2.77 8.30 7.05
CA LEU A 31 3.10 8.36 8.46
C LEU A 31 4.38 9.14 8.68
N GLU A 32 4.42 9.94 9.74
CA GLU A 32 5.68 10.43 10.27
C GLU A 32 6.18 9.39 11.26
N CYS A 33 7.35 8.82 10.97
CA CYS A 33 7.87 7.68 11.72
C CYS A 33 9.26 7.97 12.26
N GLY A 34 9.42 7.84 13.56
CA GLY A 34 10.73 7.98 14.20
C GLY A 34 11.51 6.68 14.34
N LEU A 35 10.97 5.58 13.79
CA LEU A 35 11.60 4.27 13.89
C LEU A 35 12.44 3.98 12.65
N PRO A 36 13.47 3.13 12.78
CA PRO A 36 14.12 2.57 11.58
C PRO A 36 13.15 1.76 10.74
N ALA A 37 13.43 1.67 9.43
CA ALA A 37 12.52 1.00 8.49
C ALA A 37 12.19 -0.43 8.90
N ILE A 38 13.18 -1.19 9.38
CA ILE A 38 12.95 -2.58 9.78
C ILE A 38 11.99 -2.67 10.98
N GLU A 39 12.04 -1.71 11.87
CA GLU A 39 11.12 -1.68 13.02
C GLU A 39 9.72 -1.27 12.61
N LEU A 40 9.61 -0.37 11.65
CA LEU A 40 8.30 -0.05 11.06
C LEU A 40 7.69 -1.29 10.42
N LEU A 41 8.49 -2.08 9.68
CA LEU A 41 8.02 -3.32 9.09
C LEU A 41 7.49 -4.28 10.14
N ARG A 42 8.23 -4.44 11.24
CA ARG A 42 7.79 -5.30 12.34
C ARG A 42 6.50 -4.81 12.97
N TYR A 43 6.37 -3.50 13.11
CA TYR A 43 5.15 -2.90 13.63
C TYR A 43 3.96 -3.23 12.72
N CYS A 44 4.14 -3.07 11.40
CA CYS A 44 3.09 -3.40 10.44
C CYS A 44 2.69 -4.86 10.49
N GLN A 45 3.66 -5.76 10.61
CA GLN A 45 3.40 -7.19 10.74
C GLN A 45 2.61 -7.50 12.01
N GLY A 46 2.91 -6.79 13.09
CA GLY A 46 2.16 -6.92 14.34
C GLY A 46 0.71 -6.49 14.19
N VAL A 47 0.48 -5.39 13.46
CA VAL A 47 -0.88 -4.91 13.18
C VAL A 47 -1.65 -5.93 12.33
N GLU A 48 -1.02 -6.47 11.31
CA GLU A 48 -1.64 -7.52 10.48
C GLU A 48 -2.04 -8.73 11.33
N ALA A 49 -1.14 -9.17 12.21
CA ALA A 49 -1.41 -10.30 13.09
C ALA A 49 -2.58 -10.01 14.03
N ALA A 50 -2.63 -8.82 14.58
CA ALA A 50 -3.71 -8.42 15.48
C ALA A 50 -5.06 -8.36 14.78
N LEU A 51 -5.07 -8.04 13.47
CA LEU A 51 -6.29 -7.84 12.70
C LEU A 51 -6.82 -9.10 12.03
N GLY A 52 -6.18 -10.25 12.20
CA GLY A 52 -6.78 -11.46 11.70
C GLY A 52 -5.86 -12.56 11.21
N ARG A 53 -4.54 -12.42 11.32
CA ARG A 53 -3.62 -13.45 10.87
C ARG A 53 -3.31 -14.50 11.93
N ASP A 54 -3.81 -14.30 13.12
CA ASP A 54 -3.53 -15.13 14.27
C ASP A 54 -4.44 -16.35 14.39
N ARG A 55 -5.35 -16.54 13.46
CA ARG A 55 -6.26 -17.69 13.45
C ARG A 55 -5.53 -18.91 12.94
N LYS A 56 -5.07 -19.74 13.85
CA LYS A 56 -4.36 -20.96 13.52
C LYS A 56 -5.24 -21.90 12.70
N GLY A 57 -4.69 -22.37 11.59
CA GLY A 57 -5.40 -23.31 10.73
C GLY A 57 -6.51 -22.72 9.89
N ASP A 58 -6.76 -21.45 10.03
CA ASP A 58 -7.77 -20.76 9.24
C ASP A 58 -7.19 -20.44 7.86
N ARG A 59 -7.89 -20.87 6.82
CA ARG A 59 -7.52 -20.58 5.43
C ARG A 59 -8.27 -19.37 4.88
N ALA A 60 -8.97 -18.65 5.73
CA ALA A 60 -9.67 -17.45 5.31
C ALA A 60 -8.68 -16.43 4.74
N PRO A 61 -9.08 -15.62 3.76
CA PRO A 61 -8.24 -14.54 3.24
C PRO A 61 -7.82 -13.62 4.38
N ARG A 62 -6.63 -13.04 4.24
CA ARG A 62 -6.16 -12.06 5.20
C ARG A 62 -7.10 -10.87 5.22
N THR A 63 -7.39 -10.37 6.42
CA THR A 63 -8.21 -9.19 6.57
C THR A 63 -7.47 -7.96 6.07
N VAL A 64 -6.16 -7.88 6.34
CA VAL A 64 -5.34 -6.70 6.01
C VAL A 64 -3.95 -7.15 5.58
N ASP A 65 -3.48 -6.58 4.48
CA ASP A 65 -2.08 -6.66 4.07
C ASP A 65 -1.52 -5.25 4.09
N ILE A 66 -0.38 -5.06 4.73
CA ILE A 66 0.28 -3.76 4.85
C ILE A 66 1.65 -3.84 4.20
N ASP A 67 1.84 -3.05 3.14
CA ASP A 67 3.12 -2.93 2.47
C ASP A 67 3.76 -1.60 2.78
N VAL A 68 5.05 -1.59 3.09
CA VAL A 68 5.82 -0.36 3.19
C VAL A 68 6.27 0.00 1.77
N LEU A 69 5.64 1.00 1.18
CA LEU A 69 5.93 1.40 -0.20
C LEU A 69 7.21 2.21 -0.29
N LEU A 70 7.36 3.17 0.61
CA LEU A 70 8.48 4.11 0.63
C LEU A 70 8.87 4.39 2.07
N PHE A 71 10.14 4.69 2.29
CA PHE A 71 10.64 5.13 3.58
C PHE A 71 11.53 6.36 3.34
N GLY A 72 10.91 7.54 3.30
CA GLY A 72 11.58 8.75 2.90
C GLY A 72 12.17 8.61 1.50
N ALA A 73 13.39 9.04 1.33
CA ALA A 73 14.13 8.88 0.09
C ALA A 73 15.11 7.71 0.14
N GLU A 74 14.98 6.84 1.13
CA GLU A 74 15.91 5.73 1.32
C GLU A 74 15.67 4.60 0.32
N THR A 75 16.76 3.97 -0.05
CA THR A 75 16.76 2.75 -0.85
C THR A 75 17.38 1.67 0.00
N LEU A 76 16.56 0.71 0.41
CA LEU A 76 16.99 -0.39 1.27
C LEU A 76 16.57 -1.70 0.64
N LYS A 77 17.44 -2.69 0.71
CA LYS A 77 17.13 -4.02 0.23
C LYS A 77 17.75 -5.05 1.17
N GLY A 78 16.90 -5.78 1.84
CA GLY A 78 17.33 -6.81 2.79
C GLY A 78 16.25 -7.87 2.97
N PRO A 79 16.52 -8.87 3.81
CA PRO A 79 15.54 -9.93 4.03
C PRO A 79 14.22 -9.39 4.56
N GLY A 80 13.15 -9.60 3.80
CA GLY A 80 11.82 -9.20 4.19
C GLY A 80 11.50 -7.71 4.04
N LEU A 81 12.48 -6.89 3.61
CA LEU A 81 12.26 -5.45 3.46
C LEU A 81 12.93 -4.95 2.19
N GLU A 82 12.13 -4.32 1.35
CA GLU A 82 12.63 -3.63 0.16
C GLU A 82 11.87 -2.31 0.03
N VAL A 83 12.57 -1.19 0.06
CA VAL A 83 12.00 0.12 -0.22
C VAL A 83 12.89 0.85 -1.22
N PRO A 84 12.34 1.47 -2.25
CA PRO A 84 10.93 1.43 -2.62
C PRO A 84 10.44 0.00 -2.85
N HIS A 85 9.18 -0.25 -2.49
CA HIS A 85 8.57 -1.56 -2.68
C HIS A 85 8.60 -1.94 -4.16
N ARG A 86 8.83 -3.23 -4.47
CA ARG A 86 8.92 -3.69 -5.86
C ARG A 86 7.65 -3.38 -6.66
N GLY A 87 6.51 -3.35 -6.02
CA GLY A 87 5.24 -3.05 -6.65
C GLY A 87 4.79 -1.61 -6.52
N VAL A 88 5.69 -0.70 -6.13
CA VAL A 88 5.32 0.69 -5.86
C VAL A 88 4.74 1.40 -7.09
N THR A 89 5.14 0.98 -8.29
CA THR A 89 4.66 1.60 -9.53
C THR A 89 3.41 0.95 -10.10
N ARG A 90 2.80 0.00 -9.39
CA ARG A 90 1.50 -0.52 -9.79
C ARG A 90 0.46 0.60 -9.75
N GLY A 91 -0.50 0.56 -10.69
CA GLY A 91 -1.48 1.63 -10.82
C GLY A 91 -2.19 1.98 -9.53
N PHE A 92 -2.64 0.97 -8.78
CA PHE A 92 -3.38 1.22 -7.53
C PHE A 92 -2.52 1.87 -6.45
N ASN A 93 -1.21 1.63 -6.44
CA ASN A 93 -0.30 2.32 -5.53
C ASN A 93 -0.06 3.76 -5.98
N LEU A 94 0.13 3.96 -7.28
CA LEU A 94 0.39 5.29 -7.82
C LEU A 94 -0.80 6.24 -7.64
N VAL A 95 -2.04 5.75 -7.82
CA VAL A 95 -3.21 6.62 -7.60
C VAL A 95 -3.30 7.05 -6.14
N GLY A 96 -3.02 6.15 -5.21
CA GLY A 96 -3.02 6.49 -3.78
C GLY A 96 -1.91 7.47 -3.42
N LEU A 97 -0.71 7.26 -3.94
CA LEU A 97 0.40 8.17 -3.72
C LEU A 97 0.12 9.55 -4.32
N ALA A 98 -0.50 9.60 -5.51
CA ALA A 98 -0.84 10.87 -6.15
C ALA A 98 -1.89 11.65 -5.36
N ASP A 99 -2.82 10.97 -4.69
CA ASP A 99 -3.78 11.64 -3.80
C ASP A 99 -3.05 12.38 -2.67
N LEU A 100 -1.95 11.81 -2.19
CA LEU A 100 -1.19 12.39 -1.10
C LEU A 100 -0.22 13.46 -1.59
N ASP A 101 0.51 13.17 -2.67
CA ASP A 101 1.49 14.10 -3.22
C ASP A 101 1.88 13.68 -4.65
N PRO A 102 1.27 14.28 -5.68
CA PRO A 102 1.62 13.94 -7.05
C PRO A 102 3.04 14.33 -7.45
N GLY A 103 3.66 15.25 -6.71
CA GLY A 103 5.04 15.66 -6.95
C GLY A 103 6.07 14.79 -6.25
N LEU A 104 5.66 13.77 -5.53
CA LEU A 104 6.57 12.90 -4.81
C LEU A 104 7.50 12.16 -5.77
N TYR A 105 8.80 12.17 -5.47
CA TYR A 105 9.80 11.42 -6.22
C TYR A 105 10.02 10.07 -5.59
N ILE A 106 9.88 9.02 -6.39
CA ILE A 106 10.18 7.64 -5.95
C ILE A 106 11.61 7.32 -6.36
N PRO A 107 12.50 7.07 -5.40
CA PRO A 107 13.91 6.79 -5.72
C PRO A 107 14.06 5.69 -6.79
N GLY A 108 14.81 6.02 -7.83
CA GLY A 108 15.07 5.10 -8.93
C GLY A 108 13.92 4.91 -9.90
N ARG A 109 12.79 5.57 -9.71
CA ARG A 109 11.60 5.36 -10.55
C ARG A 109 11.10 6.64 -11.23
N GLY A 110 11.04 7.74 -10.51
CA GLY A 110 10.57 9.02 -11.04
C GLY A 110 9.49 9.67 -10.18
N VAL A 111 8.87 10.71 -10.72
CA VAL A 111 7.82 11.46 -10.03
C VAL A 111 6.48 10.75 -10.20
N VAL A 112 5.74 10.63 -9.09
CA VAL A 112 4.46 9.89 -9.05
C VAL A 112 3.51 10.34 -10.15
N GLY A 113 3.30 11.64 -10.32
CA GLY A 113 2.39 12.15 -11.33
C GLY A 113 2.76 11.74 -12.75
N ASP A 114 4.06 11.74 -13.06
CA ASP A 114 4.55 11.33 -14.37
C ASP A 114 4.37 9.81 -14.57
N LEU A 115 4.70 9.03 -13.56
CA LEU A 115 4.54 7.58 -13.61
C LEU A 115 3.08 7.19 -13.77
N LEU A 116 2.18 7.93 -13.14
CA LEU A 116 0.75 7.65 -13.20
C LEU A 116 0.19 7.82 -14.61
N LEU A 117 0.72 8.78 -15.38
CA LEU A 117 0.28 9.00 -16.75
C LEU A 117 0.50 7.78 -17.64
N GLU A 118 1.53 7.00 -17.35
CA GLU A 118 1.89 5.82 -18.14
C GLU A 118 1.41 4.50 -17.52
N ALA A 119 0.89 4.54 -16.31
CA ALA A 119 0.50 3.33 -15.60
C ALA A 119 -0.81 2.76 -16.13
N ASP A 120 -0.93 1.44 -16.07
CA ASP A 120 -2.19 0.76 -16.32
C ASP A 120 -3.10 0.98 -15.10
N ARG A 121 -4.22 1.65 -15.33
CA ARG A 121 -5.22 1.93 -14.30
C ARG A 121 -6.52 1.18 -14.54
N GLY A 122 -6.52 0.24 -15.46
CA GLY A 122 -7.69 -0.58 -15.73
C GLY A 122 -8.10 -1.38 -14.49
N GLY A 123 -9.39 -1.46 -14.22
CA GLY A 123 -9.90 -2.19 -13.08
C GLY A 123 -9.78 -1.48 -11.74
N ILE A 124 -9.33 -0.22 -11.73
CA ILE A 124 -9.22 0.57 -10.50
C ILE A 124 -10.39 1.54 -10.45
N ARG A 125 -11.15 1.48 -9.36
CA ARG A 125 -12.30 2.37 -9.16
C ARG A 125 -12.21 3.02 -7.79
N THR A 126 -12.63 4.28 -7.70
CA THR A 126 -12.73 4.95 -6.41
C THR A 126 -13.90 4.35 -5.63
N PHE A 127 -13.63 3.81 -4.47
CA PHE A 127 -14.65 3.26 -3.57
C PHE A 127 -15.23 4.34 -2.68
N GLY A 128 -14.38 5.22 -2.14
CA GLY A 128 -14.80 6.29 -1.27
C GLY A 128 -13.62 6.85 -0.50
N ARG A 129 -13.92 7.57 0.56
CA ARG A 129 -12.89 8.08 1.46
C ARG A 129 -12.81 7.18 2.68
N ALA A 130 -11.63 7.15 3.29
CA ALA A 130 -11.41 6.29 4.45
C ALA A 130 -12.38 6.58 5.59
N GLU A 131 -12.70 7.85 5.83
CA GLU A 131 -13.63 8.25 6.88
C GLU A 131 -15.06 7.77 6.64
N GLU A 132 -15.42 7.43 5.41
CA GLU A 132 -16.75 6.90 5.09
C GLU A 132 -16.88 5.43 5.45
N LEU A 133 -15.76 4.76 5.74
CA LEU A 133 -15.75 3.33 6.07
C LEU A 133 -15.71 3.08 7.58
N CYS A 134 -15.54 4.09 8.37
CA CYS A 134 -15.43 3.98 9.81
C CYS A 134 -16.72 4.34 10.53
#